data_2528f5638273d9d979c3b31bfda66717
#
_entry.id   2528f5638273d9d979c3b31bfda66717
#
_cell.length_a   1.000
_cell.length_b   1.000
_cell.length_c   1.000
_cell.angle_alpha   90.00
_cell.angle_beta   90.00
_cell.angle_gamma   90.00
#
_symmetry.space_group_name_H-M   'P 1'
#
loop_
_entity.id
_entity.type
_entity.pdbx_description
1 polymer ?
#
loop_
_entity_poly.entity_id
_entity_poly.type
_entity_poly.pdbx_seq_one_letter_code
_entity_poly.pdbx_strand_id
1 'polypeptide(L)'
;MKNIYFKAVIFSAISMLAISSCVKTDDYDVPEIKCTNKFAAANHQLSDITTIAKAKPVEADIIKEDFIVEAYVSSSDESGNLYKMMFLQDKPENPTQGIEIDIDGASQYLDYPVGALVRINLKGLIVQGVNGNIKVGTYDPNYPIGRINPNKVSNYMARVCDGQKPVVAAMKPLEFNFISDALKNGAHINQLVKIKNVQFEEPELAKNFADESATGDRYITDKKAGRLDLRFSNFSTFGKSPIAPKYEKSGDIVLVLSRFTSSNNATVFTDQAYIRDLNDINFPNARFTPGEPELPSASAVNLFPSSDFENWASFLSSLNSFGLMPYASQGSGLGYNGTNSLQIKGTPANNDYVFTANAASGIPAAPKRITMYIKGTASGKSLSFNVYRATPLAPNTSAFYTFNLGTFSTGATLSPESTNSYTGSINTNGQWRLIELTLTGLTDLNVTSGKTMFALKTGKDGIYDLQIDNIKIE
;
A
#
# COMPACT_ATOMS: atom_id res chain seq x y z
N MET A 1 -60.53 -23.57 66.67
CA MET A 1 -60.09 -23.58 65.28
C MET A 1 -60.20 -22.25 64.53
N LYS A 2 -61.12 -21.37 64.81
CA LYS A 2 -61.28 -20.05 64.11
C LYS A 2 -60.09 -19.07 64.31
N ASN A 3 -59.42 -19.07 65.48
CA ASN A 3 -58.37 -18.13 65.82
C ASN A 3 -56.96 -18.47 65.15
N ILE A 4 -56.77 -19.70 64.72
CA ILE A 4 -55.52 -20.12 64.08
C ILE A 4 -55.51 -19.67 62.61
N TYR A 5 -56.62 -19.74 61.92
CA TYR A 5 -56.73 -19.29 60.52
C TYR A 5 -56.58 -17.77 60.38
N PHE A 6 -57.13 -16.99 61.39
CA PHE A 6 -57.01 -15.53 61.36
C PHE A 6 -55.55 -15.05 61.58
N LYS A 7 -54.78 -15.72 62.42
CA LYS A 7 -53.37 -15.43 62.62
C LYS A 7 -52.53 -15.84 61.41
N ALA A 8 -52.86 -16.95 60.74
CA ALA A 8 -52.18 -17.39 59.53
C ALA A 8 -52.39 -16.46 58.34
N VAL A 9 -53.63 -15.93 58.19
CA VAL A 9 -53.97 -14.96 57.14
C VAL A 9 -53.26 -13.61 57.35
N ILE A 10 -53.16 -13.13 58.61
CA ILE A 10 -52.47 -11.87 58.90
C ILE A 10 -50.97 -12.03 58.72
N PHE A 11 -50.36 -13.18 59.04
CA PHE A 11 -48.96 -13.43 58.83
C PHE A 11 -48.65 -13.58 57.36
N SER A 12 -49.52 -14.19 56.54
CA SER A 12 -49.40 -14.27 55.10
C SER A 12 -49.55 -12.91 54.40
N ALA A 13 -50.44 -12.04 54.87
CA ALA A 13 -50.64 -10.71 54.35
C ALA A 13 -49.44 -9.76 54.68
N ILE A 14 -48.84 -9.91 55.88
CA ILE A 14 -47.64 -9.15 56.25
C ILE A 14 -46.41 -9.66 55.46
N SER A 15 -46.29 -10.95 55.16
CA SER A 15 -45.23 -11.51 54.33
C SER A 15 -45.32 -11.06 52.84
N MET A 16 -46.52 -10.84 52.30
CA MET A 16 -46.73 -10.31 50.95
C MET A 16 -46.44 -8.81 50.84
N LEU A 17 -46.56 -8.05 51.93
CA LEU A 17 -46.13 -6.63 51.91
C LEU A 17 -44.66 -6.41 52.07
N ALA A 18 -43.89 -7.40 52.51
CA ALA A 18 -42.44 -7.32 52.63
C ALA A 18 -41.67 -7.61 51.31
N ILE A 19 -42.33 -8.15 50.29
CA ILE A 19 -41.71 -8.44 48.97
C ILE A 19 -42.04 -7.36 47.93
N SER A 20 -42.77 -6.29 48.26
CA SER A 20 -42.98 -5.15 47.38
C SER A 20 -41.95 -4.02 47.59
N SER A 21 -40.79 -4.31 48.19
CA SER A 21 -39.63 -3.45 48.07
C SER A 21 -39.03 -3.69 46.66
N CYS A 22 -39.78 -3.29 45.63
CA CYS A 22 -39.16 -3.03 44.33
C CYS A 22 -38.18 -1.88 44.53
N VAL A 23 -36.92 -2.22 44.75
CA VAL A 23 -35.86 -1.33 44.35
C VAL A 23 -36.14 -1.07 42.88
N LYS A 24 -36.51 0.14 42.52
CA LYS A 24 -36.49 0.58 41.13
C LYS A 24 -35.04 0.48 40.68
N THR A 25 -34.69 -0.63 40.06
CA THR A 25 -33.34 -0.91 39.54
C THR A 25 -33.01 -0.03 38.35
N ASP A 26 -33.89 0.84 37.93
CA ASP A 26 -33.77 1.62 36.70
C ASP A 26 -33.40 3.10 36.92
N ASP A 27 -33.31 3.55 38.19
CA ASP A 27 -32.89 4.91 38.56
C ASP A 27 -31.48 4.93 39.14
N TYR A 28 -30.54 4.16 38.57
CA TYR A 28 -29.14 4.47 38.74
C TYR A 28 -28.79 5.58 37.76
N ASP A 29 -28.73 6.81 38.26
CA ASP A 29 -27.99 7.84 37.56
C ASP A 29 -26.61 7.28 37.32
N VAL A 30 -26.30 6.97 36.04
CA VAL A 30 -24.95 6.64 35.64
C VAL A 30 -24.11 7.85 36.07
N PRO A 31 -23.16 7.69 37.01
CA PRO A 31 -22.41 8.83 37.48
C PRO A 31 -21.77 9.49 36.28
N GLU A 32 -22.09 10.77 36.04
CA GLU A 32 -21.45 11.54 34.99
C GLU A 32 -19.92 11.51 35.24
N ILE A 33 -19.23 10.73 34.47
CA ILE A 33 -17.76 10.73 34.49
C ILE A 33 -17.34 12.07 33.89
N LYS A 34 -17.17 13.06 34.76
CA LYS A 34 -16.69 14.39 34.37
C LYS A 34 -15.26 14.27 33.89
N CYS A 35 -15.06 14.47 32.59
CA CYS A 35 -13.73 14.56 32.01
C CYS A 35 -13.04 15.83 32.53
N THR A 36 -11.79 15.70 33.02
CA THR A 36 -10.97 16.82 33.46
C THR A 36 -9.57 16.72 32.86
N ASN A 37 -9.04 17.85 32.37
CA ASN A 37 -7.68 17.89 31.82
C ASN A 37 -6.65 17.70 32.95
N LYS A 38 -5.93 16.59 32.90
CA LYS A 38 -4.89 16.26 33.87
C LYS A 38 -3.62 17.08 33.71
N PHE A 39 -3.25 17.38 32.46
CA PHE A 39 -2.04 18.14 32.13
C PHE A 39 -2.39 19.55 31.66
N ALA A 40 -1.43 20.47 31.76
CA ALA A 40 -1.50 21.77 31.11
C ALA A 40 -1.71 21.62 29.59
N ALA A 41 -2.06 22.69 28.92
CA ALA A 41 -2.13 22.70 27.45
C ALA A 41 -0.77 22.32 26.85
N ALA A 42 -0.79 21.70 25.67
CA ALA A 42 0.42 21.35 24.95
C ALA A 42 1.31 22.60 24.76
N ASN A 43 2.58 22.46 25.04
CA ASN A 43 3.59 23.49 24.86
C ASN A 43 4.54 23.19 23.69
N HIS A 44 4.36 22.03 23.05
CA HIS A 44 5.08 21.57 21.87
C HIS A 44 4.11 20.93 20.87
N GLN A 45 4.49 20.95 19.59
CA GLN A 45 3.82 20.18 18.54
C GLN A 45 4.33 18.73 18.54
N LEU A 46 3.55 17.79 18.02
CA LEU A 46 3.97 16.39 17.92
C LEU A 46 5.25 16.23 17.07
N SER A 47 5.42 17.05 16.03
CA SER A 47 6.61 17.09 15.19
C SER A 47 7.90 17.45 15.97
N ASP A 48 7.80 18.21 17.05
CA ASP A 48 8.96 18.64 17.84
C ASP A 48 9.65 17.45 18.54
N ILE A 49 8.94 16.33 18.73
CA ILE A 49 9.50 15.08 19.27
C ILE A 49 10.69 14.60 18.44
N THR A 50 10.68 14.84 17.12
CA THR A 50 11.77 14.43 16.23
C THR A 50 13.10 15.14 16.57
N THR A 51 13.05 16.33 17.14
CA THR A 51 14.24 17.13 17.48
C THR A 51 14.99 16.57 18.70
N ILE A 52 14.28 15.85 19.59
CA ILE A 52 14.84 15.25 20.80
C ILE A 52 15.07 13.75 20.65
N ALA A 53 14.60 13.15 19.55
CA ALA A 53 14.74 11.73 19.28
C ALA A 53 16.19 11.35 18.97
N LYS A 54 16.67 10.25 19.54
CA LYS A 54 18.02 9.70 19.31
C LYS A 54 17.94 8.25 18.87
N ALA A 55 18.87 7.84 18.02
CA ALA A 55 18.91 6.45 17.55
C ALA A 55 19.19 5.46 18.70
N LYS A 56 20.04 5.86 19.65
CA LYS A 56 20.37 5.08 20.85
C LYS A 56 20.34 6.02 22.05
N PRO A 57 19.15 6.30 22.61
CA PRO A 57 19.07 7.16 23.79
C PRO A 57 19.74 6.51 25.00
N VAL A 58 20.33 7.34 25.86
CA VAL A 58 21.00 6.97 27.11
C VAL A 58 20.28 7.60 28.29
N GLU A 59 20.63 7.25 29.52
CA GLU A 59 20.01 7.78 30.74
C GLU A 59 20.05 9.33 30.84
N ALA A 60 21.08 9.95 30.29
CA ALA A 60 21.21 11.41 30.24
C ALA A 60 20.16 12.08 29.31
N ASP A 61 19.53 11.30 28.41
CA ASP A 61 18.49 11.75 27.47
C ASP A 61 17.08 11.69 28.07
N ILE A 62 16.93 11.24 29.32
CA ILE A 62 15.65 11.32 30.03
C ILE A 62 15.21 12.79 30.08
N ILE A 63 14.01 13.05 29.58
CA ILE A 63 13.41 14.38 29.49
C ILE A 63 13.15 14.89 30.94
N LYS A 64 13.68 16.04 31.27
CA LYS A 64 13.60 16.59 32.66
C LYS A 64 12.50 17.64 32.80
N GLU A 65 12.19 18.33 31.72
CA GLU A 65 11.21 19.39 31.69
C GLU A 65 9.84 18.90 31.21
N ASP A 66 8.78 19.65 31.46
CA ASP A 66 7.46 19.36 30.96
C ASP A 66 7.43 19.61 29.44
N PHE A 67 7.50 18.53 28.68
CA PHE A 67 7.37 18.51 27.23
C PHE A 67 6.01 17.87 26.89
N ILE A 68 5.00 18.70 26.73
CA ILE A 68 3.62 18.26 26.57
C ILE A 68 3.20 18.42 25.11
N VAL A 69 2.75 17.32 24.50
CA VAL A 69 2.21 17.28 23.15
C VAL A 69 0.77 16.76 23.15
N GLU A 70 0.04 17.04 22.10
CA GLU A 70 -1.27 16.43 21.83
C GLU A 70 -1.21 15.54 20.59
N ALA A 71 -1.90 14.39 20.65
CA ALA A 71 -2.01 13.47 19.53
C ALA A 71 -3.32 12.68 19.59
N TYR A 72 -3.78 12.21 18.42
CA TYR A 72 -4.95 11.34 18.28
C TYR A 72 -4.51 9.88 18.24
N VAL A 73 -5.16 9.04 19.02
CA VAL A 73 -4.95 7.59 19.02
C VAL A 73 -5.41 7.02 17.68
N SER A 74 -4.51 6.39 16.93
CA SER A 74 -4.78 5.81 15.61
C SER A 74 -4.87 4.28 15.60
N SER A 75 -4.47 3.64 16.69
CA SER A 75 -4.45 2.17 16.84
C SER A 75 -5.38 1.68 17.95
N SER A 76 -5.62 0.36 17.97
CA SER A 76 -6.37 -0.32 19.05
C SER A 76 -5.70 -1.65 19.37
N ASP A 77 -5.52 -1.94 20.64
CA ASP A 77 -5.04 -3.24 21.11
C ASP A 77 -6.19 -4.20 21.50
N GLU A 78 -7.45 -3.84 21.21
CA GLU A 78 -8.63 -4.64 21.52
C GLU A 78 -8.61 -6.04 20.92
N SER A 79 -8.17 -6.15 19.66
CA SER A 79 -8.01 -7.44 19.00
C SER A 79 -6.80 -8.24 19.48
N GLY A 80 -5.87 -7.62 20.20
CA GLY A 80 -4.59 -8.20 20.61
C GLY A 80 -3.51 -8.19 19.52
N ASN A 81 -3.78 -7.62 18.33
CA ASN A 81 -2.79 -7.56 17.26
C ASN A 81 -1.68 -6.54 17.53
N LEU A 82 -2.03 -5.39 18.07
CA LEU A 82 -1.07 -4.36 18.49
C LEU A 82 -0.69 -4.55 19.97
N TYR A 83 0.01 -5.64 20.24
CA TYR A 83 0.36 -6.02 21.61
C TYR A 83 1.52 -5.19 22.15
N LYS A 84 1.28 -4.50 23.27
CA LYS A 84 2.25 -3.66 24.00
C LYS A 84 2.75 -2.43 23.25
N MET A 85 2.00 -1.95 22.28
CA MET A 85 2.29 -0.75 21.51
C MET A 85 1.01 0.03 21.23
N MET A 86 1.13 1.36 21.16
CA MET A 86 0.05 2.27 20.77
C MET A 86 0.61 3.27 19.77
N PHE A 87 -0.12 3.47 18.67
CA PHE A 87 0.24 4.46 17.66
C PHE A 87 -0.69 5.68 17.77
N LEU A 88 -0.09 6.84 17.61
CA LEU A 88 -0.77 8.13 17.66
C LEU A 88 -0.27 9.02 16.54
N GLN A 89 -1.11 9.97 16.11
CA GLN A 89 -0.76 10.93 15.07
C GLN A 89 -1.26 12.35 15.41
N ASP A 90 -0.65 13.37 14.82
CA ASP A 90 -0.91 14.78 15.15
C ASP A 90 -2.33 15.25 14.77
N LYS A 91 -2.95 14.65 13.77
CA LYS A 91 -4.28 15.04 13.26
C LYS A 91 -5.13 13.82 12.94
N PRO A 92 -6.45 13.91 13.07
CA PRO A 92 -7.35 12.81 12.71
C PRO A 92 -7.47 12.61 11.19
N GLU A 93 -7.16 13.63 10.41
CA GLU A 93 -7.17 13.66 8.94
C GLU A 93 -5.91 14.39 8.44
N ASN A 94 -5.29 13.90 7.37
CA ASN A 94 -4.05 14.43 6.79
C ASN A 94 -2.94 14.63 7.84
N PRO A 95 -2.58 13.59 8.63
CA PRO A 95 -1.52 13.67 9.60
C PRO A 95 -0.18 13.95 8.93
N THR A 96 0.69 14.65 9.67
CA THR A 96 2.06 14.95 9.23
C THR A 96 3.12 14.28 10.08
N GLN A 97 2.75 13.82 11.29
CA GLN A 97 3.64 13.13 12.22
C GLN A 97 2.88 12.01 12.93
N GLY A 98 3.51 10.83 13.03
CA GLY A 98 3.08 9.72 13.87
C GLY A 98 4.16 9.35 14.89
N ILE A 99 3.74 8.74 16.00
CA ILE A 99 4.61 8.17 17.03
C ILE A 99 4.07 6.82 17.51
N GLU A 100 4.96 6.00 18.04
CA GLU A 100 4.65 4.76 18.75
C GLU A 100 4.96 4.96 20.24
N ILE A 101 4.05 4.53 21.12
CA ILE A 101 4.29 4.48 22.57
C ILE A 101 4.36 3.02 22.99
N ASP A 102 5.48 2.63 23.59
CA ASP A 102 5.71 1.29 24.09
C ASP A 102 5.17 1.15 25.53
N ILE A 103 4.15 0.29 25.73
CA ILE A 103 3.48 0.06 27.01
C ILE A 103 3.55 -1.42 27.35
N ASP A 104 3.97 -1.77 28.59
CA ASP A 104 4.06 -3.17 29.01
C ASP A 104 2.71 -3.73 29.50
N GLY A 105 1.66 -3.51 28.75
CA GLY A 105 0.29 -3.91 29.09
C GLY A 105 -0.59 -4.07 27.86
N ALA A 106 -1.79 -4.55 28.08
CA ALA A 106 -2.85 -4.70 27.10
C ALA A 106 -4.12 -3.96 27.56
N SER A 107 -5.14 -3.91 26.71
CA SER A 107 -6.44 -3.29 26.97
C SER A 107 -6.39 -1.76 27.15
N GLN A 108 -5.39 -1.11 26.53
CA GLN A 108 -5.30 0.35 26.54
C GLN A 108 -6.45 1.01 25.80
N TYR A 109 -7.10 0.30 24.86
CA TYR A 109 -8.25 0.78 24.11
C TYR A 109 -9.45 1.21 25.00
N LEU A 110 -9.55 0.65 26.20
CA LEU A 110 -10.61 1.04 27.17
C LEU A 110 -10.43 2.48 27.66
N ASP A 111 -9.21 2.86 27.94
CA ASP A 111 -8.88 4.21 28.42
C ASP A 111 -8.60 5.18 27.27
N TYR A 112 -8.02 4.69 26.19
CA TYR A 112 -7.56 5.48 25.03
C TYR A 112 -8.11 4.89 23.71
N PRO A 113 -9.43 5.01 23.46
CA PRO A 113 -10.03 4.47 22.24
C PRO A 113 -9.53 5.20 20.98
N VAL A 114 -9.64 4.54 19.83
CA VAL A 114 -9.31 5.14 18.53
C VAL A 114 -10.03 6.48 18.35
N GLY A 115 -9.29 7.50 17.92
CA GLY A 115 -9.79 8.86 17.74
C GLY A 115 -9.75 9.73 19.01
N ALA A 116 -9.45 9.16 20.18
CA ALA A 116 -9.29 9.98 21.39
C ALA A 116 -8.10 10.93 21.23
N LEU A 117 -8.33 12.23 21.48
CA LEU A 117 -7.25 13.20 21.63
C LEU A 117 -6.65 13.05 23.03
N VAL A 118 -5.35 12.86 23.11
CA VAL A 118 -4.60 12.72 24.36
C VAL A 118 -3.51 13.76 24.48
N ARG A 119 -3.24 14.20 25.71
CA ARG A 119 -2.03 14.92 26.10
C ARG A 119 -1.02 13.95 26.65
N ILE A 120 0.21 14.09 26.19
CA ILE A 120 1.33 13.26 26.57
C ILE A 120 2.40 14.18 27.13
N ASN A 121 2.73 14.01 28.43
CA ASN A 121 3.87 14.68 29.05
C ASN A 121 5.07 13.73 29.03
N LEU A 122 6.09 14.06 28.25
CA LEU A 122 7.26 13.24 28.05
C LEU A 122 8.27 13.32 29.20
N LYS A 123 8.04 14.15 30.22
CA LYS A 123 8.92 14.25 31.40
C LYS A 123 9.12 12.89 32.08
N GLY A 124 10.35 12.46 32.20
CA GLY A 124 10.72 11.15 32.74
C GLY A 124 10.78 10.03 31.71
N LEU A 125 10.46 10.30 30.46
CA LEU A 125 10.54 9.38 29.32
C LEU A 125 11.75 9.69 28.45
N ILE A 126 12.02 8.79 27.49
CA ILE A 126 13.00 8.98 26.41
C ILE A 126 12.30 8.83 25.07
N VAL A 127 12.94 9.35 24.01
CA VAL A 127 12.47 9.21 22.64
C VAL A 127 13.56 8.56 21.80
N GLN A 128 13.22 7.44 21.18
CA GLN A 128 14.03 6.82 20.14
C GLN A 128 13.54 7.23 18.74
N GLY A 129 14.48 7.56 17.85
CA GLY A 129 14.17 7.86 16.44
C GLY A 129 15.16 7.16 15.52
N VAL A 130 14.66 6.17 14.74
CA VAL A 130 15.51 5.43 13.81
C VAL A 130 14.72 5.18 12.52
N ASN A 131 15.29 5.59 11.38
CA ASN A 131 14.71 5.34 10.06
C ASN A 131 13.25 5.81 9.92
N GLY A 132 12.90 6.94 10.55
CA GLY A 132 11.55 7.50 10.54
C GLY A 132 10.60 6.91 11.60
N ASN A 133 10.95 5.80 12.25
CA ASN A 133 10.17 5.27 13.37
C ASN A 133 10.53 6.05 14.65
N ILE A 134 9.54 6.75 15.21
CA ILE A 134 9.66 7.51 16.47
C ILE A 134 8.92 6.76 17.55
N LYS A 135 9.67 6.34 18.58
CA LYS A 135 9.15 5.59 19.73
C LYS A 135 9.34 6.38 21.02
N VAL A 136 8.31 6.34 21.87
CA VAL A 136 8.33 6.93 23.22
C VAL A 136 8.23 5.81 24.25
N GLY A 137 9.10 5.84 25.24
CA GLY A 137 9.09 4.86 26.31
C GLY A 137 9.98 5.27 27.47
N THR A 138 10.32 4.31 28.34
CA THR A 138 11.21 4.53 29.49
C THR A 138 12.65 4.23 29.10
N TYR A 139 13.60 4.79 29.84
CA TYR A 139 14.98 4.35 29.75
C TYR A 139 15.12 2.90 30.26
N ASP A 140 15.88 2.09 29.52
CA ASP A 140 16.25 0.72 29.88
C ASP A 140 17.73 0.50 29.51
N PRO A 141 18.60 0.05 30.42
CA PRO A 141 20.02 -0.12 30.12
C PRO A 141 20.30 -1.27 29.14
N ASN A 142 19.37 -2.21 28.96
CA ASN A 142 19.53 -3.41 28.11
C ASN A 142 18.87 -3.28 26.74
N TYR A 143 17.96 -2.34 26.57
CA TYR A 143 17.20 -2.14 25.34
C TYR A 143 17.27 -0.69 24.85
N PRO A 144 17.21 -0.46 23.54
CA PRO A 144 17.21 0.90 23.00
C PRO A 144 16.07 1.77 23.53
N ILE A 145 14.95 1.16 23.92
CA ILE A 145 13.81 1.77 24.57
C ILE A 145 13.09 0.75 25.44
N GLY A 146 12.72 1.14 26.66
CA GLY A 146 11.93 0.34 27.58
C GLY A 146 10.45 0.68 27.50
N ARG A 147 9.60 -0.21 28.02
CA ARG A 147 8.14 -0.04 28.02
C ARG A 147 7.67 0.72 29.26
N ILE A 148 6.63 1.53 29.11
CA ILE A 148 5.94 2.19 30.22
C ILE A 148 5.14 1.13 30.98
N ASN A 149 5.32 1.08 32.31
CA ASN A 149 4.50 0.21 33.15
C ASN A 149 3.02 0.60 33.02
N PRO A 150 2.08 -0.35 32.78
CA PRO A 150 0.68 -0.06 32.54
C PRO A 150 0.01 0.75 33.68
N ASN A 151 0.39 0.51 34.91
CA ASN A 151 -0.12 1.26 36.08
C ASN A 151 0.41 2.70 36.16
N LYS A 152 1.38 3.08 35.34
CA LYS A 152 1.99 4.41 35.28
C LYS A 152 1.64 5.18 34.01
N VAL A 153 0.94 4.57 33.04
CA VAL A 153 0.57 5.23 31.78
C VAL A 153 -0.15 6.55 32.04
N SER A 154 -1.10 6.54 32.97
CA SER A 154 -1.84 7.74 33.33
C SER A 154 -0.96 8.87 33.90
N ASN A 155 0.27 8.60 34.36
CA ASN A 155 1.20 9.65 34.79
C ASN A 155 1.80 10.44 33.62
N TYR A 156 1.79 9.84 32.42
CA TYR A 156 2.38 10.41 31.22
C TYR A 156 1.33 10.80 30.18
N MET A 157 0.16 10.14 30.16
CA MET A 157 -0.85 10.32 29.13
C MET A 157 -2.24 10.43 29.76
N ALA A 158 -3.06 11.37 29.26
CA ALA A 158 -4.44 11.55 29.66
C ALA A 158 -5.27 12.08 28.47
N ARG A 159 -6.56 11.73 28.43
CA ARG A 159 -7.48 12.29 27.46
C ARG A 159 -7.60 13.80 27.60
N VAL A 160 -7.75 14.48 26.46
CA VAL A 160 -8.12 15.90 26.43
C VAL A 160 -9.62 16.01 26.55
N CYS A 161 -10.04 16.97 27.37
CA CYS A 161 -11.44 17.28 27.61
C CYS A 161 -11.79 18.65 27.04
N ASP A 162 -12.92 18.72 26.33
CA ASP A 162 -13.63 19.96 25.99
C ASP A 162 -14.85 20.07 26.88
N GLY A 163 -14.82 21.05 27.80
CA GLY A 163 -15.77 21.08 28.90
C GLY A 163 -15.65 19.83 29.77
N GLN A 164 -16.72 19.07 29.88
CA GLN A 164 -16.79 17.83 30.69
C GLN A 164 -16.75 16.55 29.83
N LYS A 165 -16.50 16.66 28.52
CA LYS A 165 -16.52 15.53 27.58
C LYS A 165 -15.12 15.28 27.01
N PRO A 166 -14.71 14.00 26.87
CA PRO A 166 -13.47 13.69 26.15
C PRO A 166 -13.59 14.07 24.67
N VAL A 167 -12.52 14.61 24.13
CA VAL A 167 -12.42 14.89 22.69
C VAL A 167 -12.13 13.60 21.95
N VAL A 168 -13.02 13.24 21.01
CA VAL A 168 -12.85 12.08 20.13
C VAL A 168 -13.19 12.48 18.70
N ALA A 169 -12.33 12.16 17.74
CA ALA A 169 -12.51 12.44 16.33
C ALA A 169 -12.60 11.16 15.50
N ALA A 170 -13.33 11.20 14.39
CA ALA A 170 -13.30 10.13 13.41
C ALA A 170 -11.94 10.16 12.68
N MET A 171 -11.21 9.03 12.74
CA MET A 171 -9.91 8.91 12.08
C MET A 171 -10.11 8.64 10.59
N LYS A 172 -9.46 9.46 9.75
CA LYS A 172 -9.42 9.27 8.29
C LYS A 172 -8.00 8.88 7.87
N PRO A 173 -7.79 7.66 7.36
CA PRO A 173 -6.47 7.22 6.91
C PRO A 173 -6.02 8.01 5.68
N LEU A 174 -4.70 8.21 5.54
CA LEU A 174 -4.11 8.68 4.28
C LEU A 174 -4.28 7.62 3.20
N GLU A 175 -4.74 7.99 2.02
CA GLU A 175 -5.02 7.03 0.95
C GLU A 175 -3.89 6.98 -0.08
N PHE A 176 -3.44 5.78 -0.41
CA PHE A 176 -2.41 5.50 -1.42
C PHE A 176 -2.90 4.46 -2.42
N ASN A 177 -2.52 4.63 -3.68
CA ASN A 177 -2.83 3.67 -4.73
C ASN A 177 -1.80 2.53 -4.79
N PHE A 178 -0.56 2.76 -4.31
CA PHE A 178 0.52 1.80 -4.34
C PHE A 178 1.29 1.78 -3.02
N ILE A 179 1.83 0.62 -2.68
CA ILE A 179 2.67 0.40 -1.48
C ILE A 179 3.90 1.32 -1.52
N SER A 180 4.54 1.46 -2.70
CA SER A 180 5.71 2.32 -2.88
C SER A 180 5.45 3.79 -2.53
N ASP A 181 4.23 4.28 -2.80
CA ASP A 181 3.86 5.67 -2.50
C ASP A 181 3.67 5.87 -0.99
N ALA A 182 3.06 4.90 -0.31
CA ALA A 182 2.88 4.90 1.14
C ALA A 182 4.21 4.83 1.90
N LEU A 183 5.19 4.09 1.36
CA LEU A 183 6.52 3.90 1.97
C LEU A 183 7.54 4.97 1.59
N LYS A 184 7.19 5.89 0.68
CA LYS A 184 8.12 6.86 0.11
C LYS A 184 8.85 7.66 1.18
N ASN A 185 10.18 7.54 1.21
CA ASN A 185 11.08 8.22 2.14
C ASN A 185 10.76 7.99 3.64
N GLY A 186 9.92 7.01 3.98
CA GLY A 186 9.48 6.77 5.35
C GLY A 186 8.62 7.89 5.95
N ALA A 187 8.02 8.74 5.12
CA ALA A 187 7.29 9.93 5.55
C ALA A 187 6.01 9.61 6.36
N HIS A 188 5.46 8.41 6.20
CA HIS A 188 4.19 8.01 6.80
C HIS A 188 4.34 6.93 7.87
N ILE A 189 5.56 6.70 8.37
CA ILE A 189 5.78 5.75 9.47
C ILE A 189 5.03 6.22 10.72
N ASN A 190 4.42 5.27 11.44
CA ASN A 190 3.55 5.46 12.60
C ASN A 190 2.21 6.16 12.31
N GLN A 191 1.83 6.33 11.04
CA GLN A 191 0.55 6.93 10.64
C GLN A 191 -0.44 5.87 10.16
N LEU A 192 -1.72 6.17 10.32
CA LEU A 192 -2.81 5.38 9.79
C LEU A 192 -2.96 5.65 8.29
N VAL A 193 -2.83 4.61 7.48
CA VAL A 193 -2.93 4.69 6.02
C VAL A 193 -3.93 3.68 5.48
N LYS A 194 -4.43 3.94 4.29
CA LYS A 194 -5.23 3.02 3.49
C LYS A 194 -4.52 2.79 2.17
N ILE A 195 -4.20 1.54 1.86
CA ILE A 195 -3.62 1.16 0.57
C ILE A 195 -4.70 0.47 -0.25
N LYS A 196 -4.89 0.95 -1.48
CA LYS A 196 -5.92 0.46 -2.39
C LYS A 196 -5.41 -0.68 -3.26
N ASN A 197 -6.33 -1.56 -3.64
CA ASN A 197 -6.06 -2.63 -4.61
C ASN A 197 -4.82 -3.47 -4.26
N VAL A 198 -4.76 -3.99 -3.04
CA VAL A 198 -3.75 -4.95 -2.60
C VAL A 198 -4.37 -6.34 -2.43
N GLN A 199 -3.53 -7.34 -2.32
CA GLN A 199 -3.90 -8.72 -2.02
C GLN A 199 -2.78 -9.41 -1.24
N PHE A 200 -3.10 -10.46 -0.48
CA PHE A 200 -2.07 -11.33 0.06
C PHE A 200 -1.32 -12.04 -1.07
N GLU A 201 0.00 -12.23 -0.91
CA GLU A 201 0.77 -13.05 -1.85
C GLU A 201 0.24 -14.49 -1.86
N GLU A 202 0.39 -15.19 -2.99
CA GLU A 202 -0.16 -16.55 -3.16
C GLU A 202 0.29 -17.53 -2.07
N PRO A 203 1.58 -17.55 -1.64
CA PRO A 203 2.02 -18.46 -0.57
C PRO A 203 1.40 -18.16 0.80
N GLU A 204 0.88 -16.96 1.02
CA GLU A 204 0.25 -16.58 2.30
C GLU A 204 -1.15 -17.16 2.45
N LEU A 205 -1.84 -17.47 1.34
CA LEU A 205 -3.21 -17.98 1.37
C LEU A 205 -3.36 -19.32 2.08
N ALA A 206 -2.31 -20.12 2.10
CA ALA A 206 -2.29 -21.42 2.80
C ALA A 206 -2.00 -21.30 4.30
N LYS A 207 -1.78 -20.08 4.82
CA LYS A 207 -1.37 -19.84 6.21
C LYS A 207 -2.50 -19.27 7.06
N ASN A 208 -2.33 -19.32 8.37
CA ASN A 208 -3.08 -18.52 9.33
C ASN A 208 -2.47 -17.10 9.40
N PHE A 209 -3.17 -16.14 9.97
CA PHE A 209 -2.64 -14.78 10.15
C PHE A 209 -1.35 -14.77 10.98
N ALA A 210 -1.32 -15.42 12.13
CA ALA A 210 -0.12 -15.61 12.94
C ALA A 210 0.36 -17.06 12.92
N ASP A 211 1.61 -17.28 13.30
CA ASP A 211 2.15 -18.60 13.52
C ASP A 211 1.67 -19.14 14.87
N GLU A 212 1.69 -20.46 15.08
CA GLU A 212 1.09 -21.09 16.26
C GLU A 212 1.65 -20.56 17.61
N SER A 213 2.94 -20.30 17.66
CA SER A 213 3.65 -19.90 18.88
C SER A 213 4.44 -18.60 18.74
N ALA A 214 4.30 -17.90 17.62
CA ALA A 214 5.06 -16.68 17.30
C ALA A 214 4.22 -15.69 16.52
N THR A 215 4.73 -14.47 16.39
CA THR A 215 4.22 -13.47 15.44
C THR A 215 4.29 -14.02 14.01
N GLY A 216 3.25 -13.82 13.24
CA GLY A 216 3.23 -14.16 11.82
C GLY A 216 3.60 -12.95 10.98
N ASP A 217 4.50 -13.14 10.03
CA ASP A 217 4.82 -12.18 8.98
C ASP A 217 4.12 -12.64 7.71
N ARG A 218 3.23 -11.80 7.16
CA ARG A 218 2.41 -12.09 5.97
C ARG A 218 2.54 -10.97 4.98
N TYR A 219 2.76 -11.33 3.75
CA TYR A 219 3.06 -10.35 2.72
C TYR A 219 1.85 -10.03 1.89
N ILE A 220 1.63 -8.72 1.67
CA ILE A 220 0.70 -8.22 0.67
C ILE A 220 1.48 -7.61 -0.49
N THR A 221 0.83 -7.61 -1.66
CA THR A 221 1.37 -7.01 -2.87
C THR A 221 0.33 -6.14 -3.55
N ASP A 222 0.77 -5.16 -4.32
CA ASP A 222 -0.06 -4.31 -5.17
C ASP A 222 0.15 -4.61 -6.67
N LYS A 223 -0.60 -3.92 -7.53
CA LYS A 223 -0.50 -4.10 -8.98
C LYS A 223 0.88 -3.77 -9.58
N LYS A 224 1.68 -2.93 -8.91
CA LYS A 224 3.07 -2.63 -9.32
C LYS A 224 4.10 -3.60 -8.74
N ALA A 225 3.65 -4.72 -8.18
CA ALA A 225 4.50 -5.67 -7.46
C ALA A 225 5.22 -5.05 -6.25
N GLY A 226 4.71 -3.95 -5.71
CA GLY A 226 5.10 -3.45 -4.39
C GLY A 226 4.78 -4.50 -3.34
N ARG A 227 5.61 -4.61 -2.30
CA ARG A 227 5.51 -5.62 -1.25
C ARG A 227 5.58 -4.98 0.12
N LEU A 228 4.70 -5.40 1.03
CA LEU A 228 4.67 -4.93 2.41
C LEU A 228 4.46 -6.10 3.36
N ASP A 229 5.23 -6.12 4.44
CA ASP A 229 5.12 -7.09 5.52
C ASP A 229 4.02 -6.67 6.49
N LEU A 230 3.00 -7.52 6.67
CA LEU A 230 1.98 -7.37 7.70
C LEU A 230 2.32 -8.28 8.88
N ARG A 231 2.49 -7.67 10.03
CA ARG A 231 2.77 -8.41 11.27
C ARG A 231 1.51 -8.71 12.04
N PHE A 232 1.37 -9.97 12.41
CA PHE A 232 0.22 -10.48 13.16
C PHE A 232 0.67 -11.13 14.46
N SER A 233 0.14 -10.63 15.56
CA SER A 233 0.39 -11.19 16.88
C SER A 233 -0.32 -12.53 17.07
N ASN A 234 0.34 -13.52 17.61
CA ASN A 234 -0.28 -14.77 18.05
C ASN A 234 -1.20 -14.60 19.29
N PHE A 235 -1.15 -13.42 19.93
CA PHE A 235 -2.10 -13.02 20.98
C PHE A 235 -3.39 -12.42 20.43
N SER A 236 -3.44 -12.13 19.11
CA SER A 236 -4.65 -11.58 18.52
C SER A 236 -5.80 -12.60 18.51
N THR A 237 -7.02 -12.11 18.66
CA THR A 237 -8.24 -12.94 18.64
C THR A 237 -8.43 -13.70 17.33
N PHE A 238 -7.79 -13.24 16.26
CA PHE A 238 -7.86 -13.81 14.92
C PHE A 238 -6.55 -14.45 14.43
N GLY A 239 -5.47 -14.42 15.21
CA GLY A 239 -4.16 -14.91 14.77
C GLY A 239 -4.16 -16.35 14.27
N LYS A 240 -4.97 -17.23 14.85
CA LYS A 240 -5.13 -18.63 14.46
C LYS A 240 -6.14 -18.86 13.33
N SER A 241 -6.79 -17.81 12.83
CA SER A 241 -7.73 -17.92 11.72
C SER A 241 -6.98 -18.02 10.40
N PRO A 242 -7.45 -18.84 9.43
CA PRO A 242 -6.83 -18.93 8.10
C PRO A 242 -7.10 -17.64 7.29
N ILE A 243 -6.17 -17.32 6.42
CA ILE A 243 -6.32 -16.18 5.48
C ILE A 243 -7.36 -16.53 4.41
N ALA A 244 -7.19 -17.62 3.70
CA ALA A 244 -8.18 -18.11 2.74
C ALA A 244 -9.27 -18.96 3.45
N PRO A 245 -10.49 -19.04 2.88
CA PRO A 245 -10.94 -18.38 1.64
C PRO A 245 -11.43 -16.93 1.82
N LYS A 246 -11.59 -16.45 3.07
CA LYS A 246 -12.25 -15.17 3.33
C LYS A 246 -11.50 -13.96 2.78
N TYR A 247 -10.17 -13.99 2.83
CA TYR A 247 -9.30 -12.87 2.43
C TYR A 247 -8.40 -13.23 1.23
N GLU A 248 -8.78 -14.24 0.43
CA GLU A 248 -8.02 -14.67 -0.74
C GLU A 248 -8.08 -13.69 -1.93
N LYS A 249 -9.05 -12.78 -1.93
CA LYS A 249 -9.29 -11.81 -3.00
C LYS A 249 -8.39 -10.59 -2.88
N SER A 250 -8.69 -9.52 -3.63
CA SER A 250 -8.02 -8.23 -3.58
C SER A 250 -8.96 -7.11 -3.16
N GLY A 251 -8.39 -5.99 -2.73
CA GLY A 251 -9.16 -4.80 -2.35
C GLY A 251 -8.34 -3.82 -1.53
N ASP A 252 -9.00 -3.07 -0.67
CA ASP A 252 -8.39 -2.03 0.14
C ASP A 252 -8.05 -2.54 1.54
N ILE A 253 -6.97 -2.05 2.11
CA ILE A 253 -6.57 -2.34 3.48
C ILE A 253 -6.24 -1.06 4.24
N VAL A 254 -6.73 -0.97 5.50
CA VAL A 254 -6.35 0.09 6.44
C VAL A 254 -5.32 -0.49 7.40
N LEU A 255 -4.25 0.24 7.65
CA LEU A 255 -3.16 -0.24 8.51
C LEU A 255 -2.36 0.93 9.09
N VAL A 256 -1.62 0.67 10.17
CA VAL A 256 -0.60 1.59 10.67
C VAL A 256 0.74 1.14 10.10
N LEU A 257 1.41 2.05 9.39
CA LEU A 257 2.76 1.80 8.90
C LEU A 257 3.76 1.84 10.06
N SER A 258 4.72 0.93 10.03
CA SER A 258 5.81 0.88 10.99
C SER A 258 7.10 0.47 10.28
N ARG A 259 8.21 0.53 11.01
CA ARG A 259 9.50 0.11 10.49
C ARG A 259 10.30 -0.58 11.59
N PHE A 260 10.69 -1.81 11.35
CA PHE A 260 11.64 -2.51 12.20
C PHE A 260 13.06 -2.17 11.77
N THR A 261 13.90 -1.79 12.71
CA THR A 261 15.34 -1.57 12.48
C THR A 261 16.13 -2.56 13.33
N SER A 262 17.10 -3.23 12.73
CA SER A 262 17.98 -4.14 13.45
C SER A 262 18.76 -3.39 14.55
N SER A 263 18.76 -3.94 15.77
CA SER A 263 19.52 -3.37 16.89
C SER A 263 21.02 -3.31 16.64
N ASN A 264 21.53 -4.19 15.79
CA ASN A 264 22.97 -4.29 15.50
C ASN A 264 23.40 -3.42 14.32
N ASN A 265 22.47 -3.03 13.44
CA ASN A 265 22.78 -2.21 12.28
C ASN A 265 21.59 -1.33 11.89
N ALA A 266 21.68 -0.04 12.18
CA ALA A 266 20.64 0.94 11.88
C ALA A 266 20.40 1.16 10.37
N THR A 267 21.28 0.68 9.49
CA THR A 267 21.08 0.74 8.03
C THR A 267 20.21 -0.41 7.51
N VAL A 268 19.99 -1.45 8.32
CA VAL A 268 19.14 -2.59 7.98
C VAL A 268 17.78 -2.41 8.64
N PHE A 269 16.77 -2.22 7.81
CA PHE A 269 15.38 -2.09 8.27
C PHE A 269 14.42 -2.84 7.36
N THR A 270 13.25 -3.15 7.90
CA THR A 270 12.12 -3.74 7.17
C THR A 270 10.89 -2.86 7.37
N ASP A 271 10.30 -2.43 6.28
CA ASP A 271 8.99 -1.77 6.31
C ASP A 271 7.93 -2.82 6.65
N GLN A 272 7.15 -2.54 7.68
CA GLN A 272 6.11 -3.42 8.19
C GLN A 272 4.86 -2.63 8.54
N ALA A 273 3.75 -3.32 8.71
CA ALA A 273 2.50 -2.68 9.07
C ALA A 273 1.64 -3.57 9.97
N TYR A 274 0.68 -2.94 10.64
CA TYR A 274 -0.25 -3.60 11.54
C TYR A 274 -1.69 -3.20 11.17
N ILE A 275 -2.57 -4.17 11.07
CA ILE A 275 -4.02 -3.90 11.10
C ILE A 275 -4.51 -3.83 12.55
N ARG A 276 -5.56 -3.07 12.81
CA ARG A 276 -6.17 -2.98 14.16
C ARG A 276 -7.02 -4.21 14.45
N ASP A 277 -7.82 -4.62 13.46
CA ASP A 277 -8.63 -5.83 13.47
C ASP A 277 -8.95 -6.27 12.02
N LEU A 278 -9.75 -7.32 11.85
CA LEU A 278 -10.10 -7.85 10.53
C LEU A 278 -11.06 -6.97 9.71
N ASN A 279 -11.68 -5.94 10.30
CA ASN A 279 -12.50 -4.97 9.57
C ASN A 279 -11.62 -4.00 8.75
N ASP A 280 -10.35 -3.92 9.06
CA ASP A 280 -9.37 -3.15 8.29
C ASP A 280 -9.07 -3.79 6.91
N ILE A 281 -9.48 -5.05 6.65
CA ILE A 281 -9.30 -5.77 5.39
C ILE A 281 -10.63 -5.81 4.62
N ASN A 282 -10.68 -5.14 3.48
CA ASN A 282 -11.84 -5.15 2.59
C ASN A 282 -11.44 -5.62 1.18
N PHE A 283 -11.47 -6.93 0.93
CA PHE A 283 -11.02 -7.58 -0.30
C PHE A 283 -12.18 -8.19 -1.11
N PRO A 284 -13.07 -7.39 -1.72
CA PRO A 284 -14.20 -7.89 -2.51
C PRO A 284 -13.86 -8.27 -3.95
N ASN A 285 -12.73 -7.77 -4.51
CA ASN A 285 -12.41 -7.83 -5.92
C ASN A 285 -11.66 -9.12 -6.30
N ALA A 286 -11.70 -9.50 -7.57
CA ALA A 286 -10.88 -10.60 -8.07
C ALA A 286 -9.39 -10.32 -7.85
N ARG A 287 -8.58 -11.39 -7.71
CA ARG A 287 -7.12 -11.29 -7.67
C ARG A 287 -6.59 -10.72 -8.99
N PHE A 288 -5.46 -10.07 -8.89
CA PHE A 288 -4.69 -9.57 -10.04
C PHE A 288 -3.31 -10.26 -10.09
N THR A 289 -2.64 -10.18 -11.22
CA THR A 289 -1.23 -10.57 -11.37
C THR A 289 -0.35 -9.36 -11.02
N PRO A 290 0.48 -9.44 -9.96
CA PRO A 290 1.37 -8.34 -9.61
C PRO A 290 2.34 -8.00 -10.75
N GLY A 291 2.61 -6.72 -10.96
CA GLY A 291 3.49 -6.23 -12.04
C GLY A 291 2.83 -6.18 -13.42
N GLU A 292 1.61 -6.67 -13.57
CA GLU A 292 0.86 -6.50 -14.82
C GLU A 292 0.31 -5.06 -14.93
N PRO A 293 0.53 -4.37 -16.07
CA PRO A 293 -0.02 -3.04 -16.30
C PRO A 293 -1.55 -3.02 -16.27
N GLU A 294 -2.12 -1.85 -16.01
CA GLU A 294 -3.56 -1.66 -16.15
C GLU A 294 -3.99 -1.75 -17.62
N LEU A 295 -5.16 -2.34 -17.87
CA LEU A 295 -5.74 -2.41 -19.21
C LEU A 295 -5.87 -0.99 -19.80
N PRO A 296 -5.70 -0.83 -21.14
CA PRO A 296 -5.94 0.44 -21.77
C PRO A 296 -7.37 0.91 -21.52
N SER A 297 -7.56 2.21 -21.29
CA SER A 297 -8.86 2.78 -21.06
C SER A 297 -9.72 2.76 -22.34
N ALA A 298 -11.02 3.00 -22.20
CA ALA A 298 -11.92 3.11 -23.34
C ALA A 298 -11.58 4.29 -24.27
N SER A 299 -10.82 5.28 -23.80
CA SER A 299 -10.35 6.43 -24.57
C SER A 299 -9.01 6.21 -25.26
N ALA A 300 -8.33 5.09 -25.03
CA ALA A 300 -7.06 4.78 -25.68
C ALA A 300 -7.26 4.60 -27.19
N VAL A 301 -6.40 5.26 -27.97
CA VAL A 301 -6.46 5.23 -29.45
C VAL A 301 -5.32 4.39 -30.03
N ASN A 302 -5.45 4.00 -31.30
CA ASN A 302 -4.38 3.34 -32.03
C ASN A 302 -3.14 4.26 -32.11
N LEU A 303 -1.95 3.69 -31.80
CA LEU A 303 -0.70 4.45 -31.84
C LEU A 303 -0.32 4.87 -33.25
N PHE A 304 -0.51 3.99 -34.23
CA PHE A 304 -0.35 4.22 -35.64
C PHE A 304 -1.54 3.60 -36.41
N PRO A 305 -1.78 3.94 -37.68
CA PRO A 305 -2.89 3.38 -38.46
C PRO A 305 -2.90 1.86 -38.39
N SER A 306 -4.04 1.33 -37.91
CA SER A 306 -4.24 -0.11 -37.65
C SER A 306 -3.16 -0.78 -36.78
N SER A 307 -2.76 -0.14 -35.67
CA SER A 307 -1.88 -0.75 -34.68
C SER A 307 -2.55 -1.86 -33.84
N ASP A 308 -3.80 -2.20 -34.16
CA ASP A 308 -4.53 -3.41 -33.82
C ASP A 308 -4.39 -4.51 -34.88
N PHE A 309 -3.67 -4.26 -35.96
CA PHE A 309 -3.38 -5.16 -37.10
C PHE A 309 -4.59 -5.75 -37.83
N GLU A 310 -5.81 -5.21 -37.62
CA GLU A 310 -7.02 -5.69 -38.26
C GLU A 310 -7.07 -5.31 -39.75
N ASN A 311 -6.58 -4.12 -40.11
CA ASN A 311 -6.42 -3.70 -41.49
C ASN A 311 -4.93 -3.67 -41.86
N TRP A 312 -4.42 -4.81 -42.34
CA TRP A 312 -3.01 -4.97 -42.67
C TRP A 312 -2.51 -3.98 -43.72
N ALA A 313 -3.29 -3.64 -44.73
CA ALA A 313 -2.93 -2.65 -45.73
C ALA A 313 -2.77 -1.24 -45.12
N SER A 314 -3.65 -0.87 -44.20
CA SER A 314 -3.54 0.37 -43.45
C SER A 314 -2.30 0.41 -42.58
N PHE A 315 -1.96 -0.69 -41.90
CA PHE A 315 -0.70 -0.83 -41.16
C PHE A 315 0.51 -0.62 -42.05
N LEU A 316 0.59 -1.34 -43.19
CA LEU A 316 1.70 -1.21 -44.13
C LEU A 316 1.86 0.22 -44.69
N SER A 317 0.75 0.92 -44.91
CA SER A 317 0.77 2.32 -45.37
C SER A 317 1.30 3.32 -44.29
N SER A 318 1.31 2.91 -43.03
CA SER A 318 1.83 3.73 -41.92
C SER A 318 3.35 3.64 -41.77
N LEU A 319 4.00 2.68 -42.41
CA LEU A 319 5.43 2.42 -42.28
C LEU A 319 6.24 3.49 -43.02
N ASN A 320 7.46 3.72 -42.55
CA ASN A 320 8.42 4.55 -43.24
C ASN A 320 9.07 3.81 -44.43
N SER A 321 10.03 4.44 -45.11
CA SER A 321 10.69 3.89 -46.32
C SER A 321 11.45 2.59 -46.07
N PHE A 322 11.76 2.19 -44.84
CA PHE A 322 12.44 0.90 -44.55
C PHE A 322 11.46 -0.29 -44.55
N GLY A 323 10.13 -0.02 -44.46
CA GLY A 323 9.10 -1.06 -44.56
C GLY A 323 9.07 -2.02 -43.38
N LEU A 324 8.67 -3.26 -43.64
CA LEU A 324 8.55 -4.36 -42.70
C LEU A 324 9.64 -5.41 -42.97
N MET A 325 10.30 -5.91 -41.91
CA MET A 325 11.29 -6.97 -42.05
C MET A 325 10.70 -8.28 -42.56
N PRO A 326 11.44 -9.10 -43.35
CA PRO A 326 10.91 -10.33 -43.99
C PRO A 326 10.47 -11.41 -43.00
N TYR A 327 10.95 -11.39 -41.74
CA TYR A 327 10.57 -12.32 -40.68
C TYR A 327 9.35 -11.81 -39.86
N ALA A 328 8.75 -10.71 -40.30
CA ALA A 328 7.52 -10.18 -39.71
C ALA A 328 6.38 -10.21 -40.77
N SER A 329 5.20 -10.64 -40.34
CA SER A 329 4.02 -10.84 -41.19
C SER A 329 2.71 -10.65 -40.41
N GLN A 330 1.59 -10.67 -41.10
CA GLN A 330 0.28 -10.73 -40.43
C GLN A 330 0.06 -12.11 -39.83
N GLY A 331 -0.26 -12.16 -38.57
CA GLY A 331 -0.76 -13.33 -37.87
C GLY A 331 -2.29 -13.37 -37.92
N SER A 332 -2.84 -13.86 -38.99
CA SER A 332 -4.30 -13.91 -39.19
C SER A 332 -4.96 -14.86 -38.16
N GLY A 333 -5.92 -14.37 -37.39
CA GLY A 333 -6.59 -15.13 -36.34
C GLY A 333 -5.70 -15.50 -35.13
N LEU A 334 -4.46 -15.00 -35.08
CA LEU A 334 -3.50 -15.26 -34.00
C LEU A 334 -3.43 -14.14 -32.95
N GLY A 335 -4.21 -13.08 -33.11
CA GLY A 335 -4.25 -11.91 -32.25
C GLY A 335 -4.98 -12.13 -30.92
N TYR A 336 -5.00 -11.09 -30.09
CA TYR A 336 -5.70 -11.08 -28.81
C TYR A 336 -7.20 -11.25 -29.05
N ASN A 337 -7.82 -12.18 -28.30
CA ASN A 337 -9.22 -12.59 -28.51
C ASN A 337 -9.56 -13.14 -29.92
N GLY A 338 -8.58 -13.73 -30.61
CA GLY A 338 -8.79 -14.35 -31.91
C GLY A 338 -8.84 -13.39 -33.09
N THR A 339 -8.41 -12.14 -32.90
CA THR A 339 -8.24 -11.11 -33.92
C THR A 339 -6.94 -11.33 -34.73
N ASN A 340 -6.50 -10.36 -35.51
CA ASN A 340 -5.21 -10.42 -36.19
C ASN A 340 -4.09 -9.81 -35.33
N SER A 341 -2.84 -10.14 -35.64
CA SER A 341 -1.65 -9.64 -34.90
C SER A 341 -0.50 -9.35 -35.86
N LEU A 342 0.53 -8.69 -35.37
CA LEU A 342 1.85 -8.74 -35.94
C LEU A 342 2.54 -10.02 -35.47
N GLN A 343 2.91 -10.90 -36.37
CA GLN A 343 3.75 -12.06 -36.12
C GLN A 343 5.23 -11.71 -36.38
N ILE A 344 6.12 -12.07 -35.45
CA ILE A 344 7.58 -12.03 -35.64
C ILE A 344 8.09 -13.46 -35.48
N LYS A 345 8.56 -14.05 -36.59
CA LYS A 345 9.02 -15.44 -36.59
C LYS A 345 10.31 -15.59 -37.38
N GLY A 346 11.43 -15.79 -36.67
CA GLY A 346 12.74 -15.94 -37.33
C GLY A 346 13.89 -15.50 -36.45
N THR A 347 15.07 -15.44 -37.09
CA THR A 347 16.33 -15.06 -36.46
C THR A 347 16.97 -13.88 -37.21
N PRO A 348 16.93 -12.66 -36.66
CA PRO A 348 17.51 -11.47 -37.27
C PRO A 348 19.04 -11.61 -37.42
N ALA A 349 19.58 -11.25 -38.61
CA ALA A 349 21.03 -11.23 -38.86
C ALA A 349 21.72 -9.99 -38.25
N ASN A 350 20.92 -8.97 -37.86
CA ASN A 350 21.42 -7.72 -37.27
C ASN A 350 20.48 -7.28 -36.13
N ASN A 351 20.86 -6.21 -35.42
CA ASN A 351 19.95 -5.50 -34.57
C ASN A 351 19.00 -4.65 -35.42
N ASP A 352 17.83 -5.20 -35.78
CA ASP A 352 16.95 -4.64 -36.78
C ASP A 352 15.84 -3.77 -36.22
N TYR A 353 15.40 -2.78 -37.01
CA TYR A 353 14.10 -2.22 -36.91
C TYR A 353 13.11 -3.17 -37.60
N VAL A 354 12.26 -3.88 -36.84
CA VAL A 354 11.22 -4.73 -37.41
C VAL A 354 10.31 -3.90 -38.32
N PHE A 355 9.93 -2.72 -37.80
CA PHE A 355 9.30 -1.63 -38.53
C PHE A 355 9.48 -0.31 -37.79
N THR A 356 9.22 0.79 -38.51
CA THR A 356 9.05 2.13 -37.97
C THR A 356 7.76 2.73 -38.54
N ALA A 357 6.85 3.18 -37.67
CA ALA A 357 5.53 3.64 -38.07
C ALA A 357 5.28 5.12 -37.73
N ASN A 358 4.42 5.75 -38.51
CA ASN A 358 3.98 7.12 -38.33
C ASN A 358 2.73 7.19 -37.46
N ALA A 359 2.61 8.23 -36.64
CA ALA A 359 1.52 8.46 -35.70
C ALA A 359 0.15 8.43 -36.40
N ALA A 360 -0.85 7.82 -35.76
CA ALA A 360 -2.25 7.93 -36.14
C ALA A 360 -2.80 9.35 -35.87
N SER A 361 -4.00 9.60 -36.34
CA SER A 361 -4.78 10.78 -35.92
C SER A 361 -5.40 10.54 -34.54
N GLY A 362 -5.65 11.64 -33.79
CA GLY A 362 -6.38 11.57 -32.52
C GLY A 362 -5.54 11.20 -31.30
N ILE A 363 -4.20 11.10 -31.42
CA ILE A 363 -3.30 10.91 -30.28
C ILE A 363 -3.40 12.13 -29.35
N PRO A 364 -3.53 11.95 -28.02
CA PRO A 364 -3.50 13.06 -27.05
C PRO A 364 -2.22 13.89 -27.17
N ALA A 365 -2.31 15.21 -26.94
CA ALA A 365 -1.15 16.09 -27.00
C ALA A 365 -0.09 15.78 -25.92
N ALA A 366 -0.51 15.24 -24.77
CA ALA A 366 0.34 14.83 -23.67
C ALA A 366 -0.03 13.42 -23.21
N PRO A 367 0.31 12.39 -24.00
CA PRO A 367 -0.03 11.02 -23.67
C PRO A 367 0.78 10.54 -22.44
N LYS A 368 0.18 9.65 -21.65
CA LYS A 368 0.77 9.15 -20.41
C LYS A 368 1.43 7.80 -20.57
N ARG A 369 0.94 6.97 -21.51
CA ARG A 369 1.45 5.61 -21.72
C ARG A 369 1.12 5.08 -23.11
N ILE A 370 1.93 4.11 -23.53
CA ILE A 370 1.63 3.20 -24.64
C ILE A 370 1.46 1.81 -24.05
N THR A 371 0.41 1.09 -24.46
CA THR A 371 0.19 -0.30 -24.06
C THR A 371 0.18 -1.21 -25.28
N MET A 372 0.62 -2.47 -25.12
CA MET A 372 0.56 -3.50 -26.16
C MET A 372 0.47 -4.89 -25.57
N TYR A 373 -0.18 -5.81 -26.24
CA TYR A 373 -0.17 -7.22 -25.88
C TYR A 373 0.94 -7.96 -26.61
N ILE A 374 1.58 -8.90 -25.90
CA ILE A 374 2.60 -9.80 -26.46
C ILE A 374 2.32 -11.24 -26.00
N LYS A 375 2.56 -12.21 -26.93
CA LYS A 375 2.44 -13.64 -26.68
C LYS A 375 3.53 -14.38 -27.45
N GLY A 376 4.11 -15.41 -26.85
CA GLY A 376 5.09 -16.28 -27.49
C GLY A 376 6.43 -16.33 -26.77
N THR A 377 7.49 -16.62 -27.55
CA THR A 377 8.84 -16.80 -27.02
C THR A 377 9.89 -16.03 -27.83
N ALA A 378 10.96 -15.60 -27.14
CA ALA A 378 12.19 -15.16 -27.76
C ALA A 378 13.36 -15.66 -26.91
N SER A 379 14.33 -16.35 -27.50
CA SER A 379 15.51 -16.87 -26.81
C SER A 379 16.78 -16.15 -27.26
N GLY A 380 17.70 -15.97 -26.30
CA GLY A 380 18.98 -15.30 -26.53
C GLY A 380 18.91 -13.77 -26.62
N LYS A 381 17.79 -13.21 -27.05
CA LYS A 381 17.55 -11.76 -27.15
C LYS A 381 16.12 -11.43 -26.85
N SER A 382 15.87 -10.19 -26.42
CA SER A 382 14.57 -9.60 -26.16
C SER A 382 14.24 -8.49 -27.16
N LEU A 383 13.19 -7.71 -26.88
CA LEU A 383 12.74 -6.59 -27.70
C LEU A 383 13.18 -5.25 -27.11
N SER A 384 13.31 -4.27 -28.01
CA SER A 384 13.44 -2.86 -27.65
C SER A 384 12.48 -2.02 -28.47
N PHE A 385 11.98 -0.92 -27.88
CA PHE A 385 11.04 0.00 -28.50
C PHE A 385 11.61 1.40 -28.52
N ASN A 386 11.36 2.15 -29.61
CA ASN A 386 11.71 3.57 -29.64
C ASN A 386 10.45 4.40 -29.86
N VAL A 387 10.25 5.41 -29.01
CA VAL A 387 9.18 6.40 -29.14
C VAL A 387 9.83 7.73 -29.56
N TYR A 388 9.47 8.21 -30.74
CA TYR A 388 10.17 9.33 -31.37
C TYR A 388 9.76 10.68 -30.78
N ARG A 389 10.72 11.61 -30.82
CA ARG A 389 10.58 12.97 -30.37
C ARG A 389 10.28 13.90 -31.54
N ALA A 390 9.55 14.98 -31.28
CA ALA A 390 9.26 15.99 -32.25
C ALA A 390 10.56 16.76 -32.65
N THR A 391 10.66 17.16 -33.89
CA THR A 391 11.78 17.97 -34.41
C THR A 391 11.34 19.42 -34.56
N PRO A 392 12.28 20.42 -34.43
CA PRO A 392 13.74 20.25 -34.28
C PRO A 392 14.15 19.88 -32.87
N LEU A 393 15.22 19.06 -32.75
CA LEU A 393 15.83 18.67 -31.48
C LEU A 393 17.02 19.58 -31.15
N ALA A 394 17.28 19.76 -29.84
CA ALA A 394 18.51 20.41 -29.39
C ALA A 394 19.75 19.57 -29.82
N PRO A 395 20.92 20.20 -29.99
CA PRO A 395 22.15 19.48 -30.33
C PRO A 395 22.43 18.34 -29.34
N ASN A 396 22.90 17.20 -29.84
CA ASN A 396 23.22 15.98 -29.08
C ASN A 396 22.03 15.33 -28.36
N THR A 397 20.80 15.67 -28.73
CA THR A 397 19.59 15.04 -28.20
C THR A 397 19.25 13.80 -29.05
N SER A 398 18.97 12.67 -28.39
CA SER A 398 18.47 11.47 -29.08
C SER A 398 17.14 11.75 -29.78
N ALA A 399 16.99 11.21 -31.00
CA ALA A 399 15.77 11.37 -31.77
C ALA A 399 14.56 10.60 -31.16
N PHE A 400 14.79 9.76 -30.20
CA PHE A 400 13.74 8.94 -29.58
C PHE A 400 14.08 8.64 -28.12
N TYR A 401 13.04 8.29 -27.36
CA TYR A 401 13.16 7.62 -26.07
C TYR A 401 13.20 6.11 -26.30
N THR A 402 14.05 5.42 -25.57
CA THR A 402 14.28 3.98 -25.70
C THR A 402 13.63 3.24 -24.53
N PHE A 403 12.99 2.11 -24.82
CA PHE A 403 12.40 1.22 -23.81
C PHE A 403 12.87 -0.21 -24.10
N ASN A 404 13.40 -0.90 -23.10
CA ASN A 404 13.93 -2.25 -23.24
C ASN A 404 13.10 -3.25 -22.45
N LEU A 405 12.64 -4.32 -23.09
CA LEU A 405 11.78 -5.30 -22.44
C LEU A 405 12.53 -6.21 -21.47
N GLY A 406 13.79 -6.51 -21.74
CA GLY A 406 14.60 -7.39 -20.89
C GLY A 406 14.07 -8.83 -20.84
N THR A 407 14.25 -9.52 -19.72
CA THR A 407 13.65 -10.84 -19.49
C THR A 407 12.19 -10.66 -19.12
N PHE A 408 11.30 -11.34 -19.86
CA PHE A 408 9.86 -11.12 -19.77
C PHE A 408 9.09 -12.43 -19.76
N SER A 409 8.15 -12.55 -18.81
CA SER A 409 7.25 -13.71 -18.67
C SER A 409 5.83 -13.34 -18.25
N THR A 410 5.67 -12.23 -17.55
CA THR A 410 4.39 -11.67 -17.07
C THR A 410 4.26 -10.23 -17.58
N GLY A 411 3.29 -9.46 -17.12
CA GLY A 411 3.19 -8.05 -17.49
C GLY A 411 4.41 -7.21 -17.10
N ALA A 412 4.65 -6.10 -17.81
CA ALA A 412 5.74 -5.19 -17.50
C ALA A 412 5.38 -3.72 -17.76
N THR A 413 5.79 -2.84 -16.85
CA THR A 413 5.80 -1.39 -17.05
C THR A 413 7.24 -0.94 -17.27
N LEU A 414 7.53 -0.37 -18.44
CA LEU A 414 8.86 0.04 -18.85
C LEU A 414 9.03 1.56 -18.71
N SER A 415 10.19 1.98 -18.24
CA SER A 415 10.63 3.37 -18.19
C SER A 415 11.70 3.65 -19.26
N PRO A 416 11.90 4.90 -19.69
CA PRO A 416 12.92 5.23 -20.68
C PRO A 416 14.34 4.91 -20.19
N GLU A 417 15.13 4.37 -21.09
CA GLU A 417 16.56 4.09 -20.92
C GLU A 417 17.41 4.88 -21.91
N SER A 418 18.74 4.91 -21.70
CA SER A 418 19.66 5.70 -22.51
C SER A 418 19.92 5.11 -23.88
N THR A 419 19.92 3.77 -24.00
CA THR A 419 20.30 3.06 -25.23
C THR A 419 19.45 1.81 -25.45
N ASN A 420 19.31 1.37 -26.71
CA ASN A 420 18.70 0.09 -27.01
C ASN A 420 19.52 -1.07 -26.43
N SER A 421 18.86 -1.96 -25.71
CA SER A 421 19.39 -3.23 -25.24
C SER A 421 18.46 -4.36 -25.65
N TYR A 422 19.02 -5.47 -26.05
CA TYR A 422 18.30 -6.69 -26.43
C TYR A 422 18.63 -7.84 -25.47
N THR A 423 19.20 -7.53 -24.33
CA THR A 423 19.53 -8.53 -23.29
C THR A 423 18.27 -9.12 -22.70
N GLY A 424 18.26 -10.43 -22.49
CA GLY A 424 17.14 -11.14 -21.90
C GLY A 424 16.49 -12.15 -22.84
N SER A 425 15.34 -12.66 -22.42
CA SER A 425 14.53 -13.62 -23.17
C SER A 425 13.06 -13.37 -22.88
N ILE A 426 12.20 -13.87 -23.76
CA ILE A 426 10.74 -13.76 -23.61
C ILE A 426 10.15 -15.16 -23.54
N ASN A 427 9.31 -15.42 -22.54
CA ASN A 427 8.47 -16.61 -22.48
C ASN A 427 7.17 -16.31 -21.76
N THR A 428 6.11 -16.09 -22.52
CA THR A 428 4.78 -15.79 -21.94
C THR A 428 3.99 -17.04 -21.55
N ASN A 429 4.58 -18.23 -21.66
CA ASN A 429 3.91 -19.53 -21.44
C ASN A 429 2.61 -19.68 -22.26
N GLY A 430 2.62 -19.15 -23.50
CA GLY A 430 1.47 -19.18 -24.40
C GLY A 430 0.31 -18.26 -24.02
N GLN A 431 0.49 -17.41 -23.03
CA GLN A 431 -0.52 -16.43 -22.58
C GLN A 431 -0.27 -15.05 -23.19
N TRP A 432 -1.32 -14.30 -23.44
CA TRP A 432 -1.23 -12.90 -23.77
C TRP A 432 -0.81 -12.12 -22.51
N ARG A 433 0.21 -11.27 -22.63
CA ARG A 433 0.72 -10.42 -21.56
C ARG A 433 0.74 -8.97 -21.98
N LEU A 434 0.38 -8.07 -21.06
CA LEU A 434 0.36 -6.64 -21.33
C LEU A 434 1.71 -6.00 -21.02
N ILE A 435 2.18 -5.12 -21.91
CA ILE A 435 3.33 -4.25 -21.71
C ILE A 435 2.84 -2.81 -21.70
N GLU A 436 3.39 -2.01 -20.79
CA GLU A 436 3.20 -0.57 -20.75
C GLU A 436 4.56 0.14 -20.94
N LEU A 437 4.60 1.15 -21.81
CA LEU A 437 5.67 2.12 -21.88
C LEU A 437 5.20 3.40 -21.19
N THR A 438 5.84 3.78 -20.09
CA THR A 438 5.48 4.97 -19.31
C THR A 438 5.96 6.24 -20.01
N LEU A 439 5.05 7.10 -20.45
CA LEU A 439 5.33 8.38 -21.10
C LEU A 439 5.21 9.58 -20.14
N THR A 440 4.71 9.36 -18.94
CA THR A 440 4.53 10.42 -17.93
C THR A 440 5.86 11.12 -17.65
N GLY A 441 5.88 12.45 -17.78
CA GLY A 441 7.08 13.27 -17.58
C GLY A 441 7.96 13.40 -18.83
N LEU A 442 7.65 12.70 -19.93
CA LEU A 442 8.33 12.91 -21.21
C LEU A 442 7.70 14.10 -21.92
N THR A 443 8.56 14.96 -22.46
CA THR A 443 8.17 16.13 -23.26
C THR A 443 8.51 15.89 -24.73
N ASP A 444 8.02 16.73 -25.62
CA ASP A 444 8.38 16.73 -27.04
C ASP A 444 8.16 15.38 -27.79
N LEU A 445 7.18 14.59 -27.38
CA LEU A 445 6.78 13.40 -28.14
C LEU A 445 6.20 13.78 -29.49
N ASN A 446 6.55 13.00 -30.53
CA ASN A 446 6.09 13.26 -31.91
C ASN A 446 4.66 12.73 -32.16
N VAL A 447 3.68 13.36 -31.53
CA VAL A 447 2.26 12.95 -31.61
C VAL A 447 1.53 13.46 -32.85
N THR A 448 2.23 14.16 -33.76
CA THR A 448 1.65 14.72 -34.99
C THR A 448 1.33 13.61 -35.98
N SER A 449 0.08 13.52 -36.41
CA SER A 449 -0.36 12.54 -37.40
C SER A 449 0.52 12.51 -38.66
N GLY A 450 0.89 11.33 -39.12
CA GLY A 450 1.75 11.11 -40.28
C GLY A 450 3.24 11.35 -40.06
N LYS A 451 3.69 11.69 -38.83
CA LYS A 451 5.10 11.81 -38.46
C LYS A 451 5.57 10.57 -37.73
N THR A 452 6.85 10.24 -37.88
CA THR A 452 7.44 9.05 -37.23
C THR A 452 7.25 9.10 -35.72
N MET A 453 6.59 8.07 -35.18
CA MET A 453 6.23 8.01 -33.77
C MET A 453 6.82 6.80 -33.03
N PHE A 454 6.88 5.63 -33.68
CA PHE A 454 7.18 4.39 -33.00
C PHE A 454 8.05 3.46 -33.83
N ALA A 455 8.97 2.75 -33.18
CA ALA A 455 9.70 1.64 -33.80
C ALA A 455 9.76 0.43 -32.85
N LEU A 456 9.57 -0.74 -33.43
CA LEU A 456 9.83 -2.03 -32.80
C LEU A 456 11.16 -2.59 -33.28
N LYS A 457 11.97 -3.09 -32.35
CA LYS A 457 13.33 -3.57 -32.65
C LYS A 457 13.60 -4.96 -32.06
N THR A 458 14.36 -5.77 -32.82
CA THR A 458 14.85 -7.09 -32.42
C THR A 458 16.38 -7.09 -32.33
N GLY A 459 16.94 -8.00 -31.51
CA GLY A 459 18.37 -8.18 -31.35
C GLY A 459 18.91 -9.24 -32.33
N LYS A 460 20.15 -9.02 -32.81
CA LYS A 460 20.92 -9.96 -33.67
C LYS A 460 20.99 -11.36 -33.04
N ASP A 461 20.79 -12.39 -33.84
CA ASP A 461 20.87 -13.81 -33.47
C ASP A 461 19.86 -14.28 -32.43
N GLY A 462 18.86 -13.44 -32.09
CA GLY A 462 17.70 -13.84 -31.27
C GLY A 462 16.78 -14.76 -32.06
N ILE A 463 16.23 -15.78 -31.41
CA ILE A 463 15.23 -16.68 -32.02
C ILE A 463 13.85 -16.25 -31.54
N TYR A 464 13.06 -15.68 -32.45
CA TYR A 464 11.73 -15.10 -32.15
C TYR A 464 10.61 -15.98 -32.69
N ASP A 465 9.57 -16.19 -31.89
CA ASP A 465 8.23 -16.67 -32.28
C ASP A 465 7.20 -15.93 -31.42
N LEU A 466 6.84 -14.72 -31.85
CA LEU A 466 6.04 -13.77 -31.08
C LEU A 466 4.82 -13.30 -31.87
N GLN A 467 3.75 -13.02 -31.15
CA GLN A 467 2.57 -12.26 -31.60
C GLN A 467 2.53 -10.94 -30.80
N ILE A 468 2.31 -9.82 -31.46
CA ILE A 468 2.13 -8.50 -30.85
C ILE A 468 0.81 -7.94 -31.36
N ASP A 469 0.03 -7.33 -30.48
CA ASP A 469 -1.30 -6.85 -30.83
C ASP A 469 -1.74 -5.64 -30.00
N ASN A 470 -2.74 -4.90 -30.50
CA ASN A 470 -3.42 -3.82 -29.80
C ASN A 470 -2.45 -2.78 -29.20
N ILE A 471 -1.59 -2.20 -30.05
CA ILE A 471 -0.68 -1.13 -29.59
C ILE A 471 -1.47 0.18 -29.50
N LYS A 472 -1.80 0.58 -28.26
CA LYS A 472 -2.64 1.74 -27.93
C LYS A 472 -1.84 2.82 -27.23
N ILE A 473 -2.32 4.07 -27.33
CA ILE A 473 -1.76 5.24 -26.62
C ILE A 473 -2.87 6.05 -25.97
N GLU A 474 -2.61 6.52 -24.75
CA GLU A 474 -3.53 7.40 -23.99
C GLU A 474 -2.81 8.35 -23.05
#